data_ad3768b347e7e8b82704482be031b3e8
#
_entry.id   ad3768b347e7e8b82704482be031b3e8
#
_cell.length_a   1.000
_cell.length_b   1.000
_cell.length_c   1.000
_cell.angle_alpha   90.00
_cell.angle_beta   90.00
_cell.angle_gamma   90.00
#
_symmetry.space_group_name_H-M   'P 1'
#
loop_
_entity.id
_entity.type
_entity.pdbx_description
1 polymer ?
#
loop_
_entity_poly.entity_id
_entity_poly.type
_entity_poly.pdbx_seq_one_letter_code
_entity_poly.pdbx_strand_id
1 'polypeptide(L)'
;MTDEKKAIRKNLSRQAIYEITHCRAVYIMAFIVPLIIMLAIYIMRGIYPFGDSVYLRSDMYHQYAPFFSNLWDKIRNGGSLQYSWDIGMGSNFLALYGYYLSSPINWFIALFPKKNLLEIMDYIIMIKIALSSFTFTYYLCKHRGKISITAAIFGLFYALSGFTTAYSWNIMWLDSVVLLPLIVLGLERLVKEHKGLLYTITLGLAILSNYYIAIMICISMVIYFFVLIISENLGNKKNYMKSIFCFIGYSLLAGGVASVLLLPEMAALQYTCLLYTSPSPRDRTRS
;
A
#
# COMPACT_ATOMS: atom_id res chain seq x y z
N MET A 1 -10.26 -53.68 5.23
CA MET A 1 -9.38 -52.48 5.24
C MET A 1 -8.68 -52.53 6.57
N THR A 2 -7.39 -52.88 6.59
CA THR A 2 -6.62 -53.23 7.78
C THR A 2 -6.47 -52.02 8.70
N ASP A 3 -6.42 -52.23 10.01
CA ASP A 3 -6.28 -51.19 11.06
C ASP A 3 -5.03 -50.30 10.83
N GLU A 4 -4.01 -50.84 10.21
CA GLU A 4 -2.81 -50.15 9.80
C GLU A 4 -3.09 -49.02 8.78
N LYS A 5 -3.97 -49.26 7.79
CA LYS A 5 -4.37 -48.23 6.82
C LYS A 5 -5.18 -47.10 7.47
N LYS A 6 -5.99 -47.42 8.50
CA LYS A 6 -6.71 -46.40 9.28
C LYS A 6 -5.77 -45.58 10.13
N ALA A 7 -4.75 -46.16 10.74
CA ALA A 7 -3.74 -45.47 11.54
C ALA A 7 -2.89 -44.51 10.69
N ILE A 8 -2.44 -44.96 9.51
CA ILE A 8 -1.69 -44.16 8.54
C ILE A 8 -2.52 -42.95 8.06
N ARG A 9 -3.81 -43.20 7.71
CA ARG A 9 -4.70 -42.11 7.25
C ARG A 9 -4.99 -41.10 8.38
N LYS A 10 -5.08 -41.53 9.63
CA LYS A 10 -5.27 -40.66 10.80
C LYS A 10 -4.02 -39.83 11.10
N ASN A 11 -2.83 -40.41 10.95
CA ASN A 11 -1.57 -39.66 11.10
C ASN A 11 -1.35 -38.65 9.98
N LEU A 12 -1.61 -38.99 8.73
CA LEU A 12 -1.55 -38.05 7.60
C LEU A 12 -2.55 -36.90 7.76
N SER A 13 -3.76 -37.16 8.24
CA SER A 13 -4.74 -36.12 8.50
C SER A 13 -4.32 -35.20 9.67
N ARG A 14 -3.69 -35.72 10.71
CA ARG A 14 -3.14 -34.92 11.83
C ARG A 14 -1.97 -34.07 11.39
N GLN A 15 -1.05 -34.63 10.59
CA GLN A 15 0.06 -33.84 10.01
C GLN A 15 -0.45 -32.74 9.10
N ALA A 16 -1.40 -33.02 8.20
CA ALA A 16 -1.99 -32.01 7.33
C ALA A 16 -2.70 -30.90 8.13
N ILE A 17 -3.46 -31.25 9.19
CA ILE A 17 -4.09 -30.26 10.07
C ILE A 17 -3.04 -29.44 10.81
N TYR A 18 -1.98 -30.06 11.31
CA TYR A 18 -0.88 -29.37 11.99
C TYR A 18 -0.17 -28.40 11.05
N GLU A 19 0.15 -28.81 9.82
CA GLU A 19 0.76 -27.94 8.80
C GLU A 19 -0.15 -26.76 8.43
N ILE A 20 -1.44 -27.01 8.20
CA ILE A 20 -2.43 -25.96 7.87
C ILE A 20 -2.59 -24.96 9.03
N THR A 21 -2.68 -25.47 10.27
CA THR A 21 -2.80 -24.59 11.44
C THR A 21 -1.53 -23.80 11.70
N HIS A 22 -0.35 -24.41 11.51
CA HIS A 22 0.93 -23.72 11.63
C HIS A 22 1.09 -22.65 10.56
N CYS A 23 0.69 -22.94 9.32
CA CYS A 23 0.65 -21.97 8.23
C CYS A 23 -0.21 -20.74 8.53
N ARG A 24 -1.42 -20.98 9.03
CA ARG A 24 -2.35 -19.89 9.39
C ARG A 24 -1.84 -19.09 10.59
N ALA A 25 -1.28 -19.74 11.58
CA ALA A 25 -0.74 -19.09 12.76
C ALA A 25 0.36 -18.08 12.43
N VAL A 26 1.28 -18.40 11.51
CA VAL A 26 2.35 -17.49 11.09
C VAL A 26 1.79 -16.20 10.49
N TYR A 27 0.78 -16.30 9.62
CA TYR A 27 0.15 -15.12 9.01
C TYR A 27 -0.68 -14.31 10.01
N ILE A 28 -1.38 -14.99 10.92
CA ILE A 28 -2.11 -14.32 12.01
C ILE A 28 -1.13 -13.58 12.92
N MET A 29 -0.01 -14.21 13.30
CA MET A 29 1.03 -13.56 14.11
C MET A 29 1.63 -12.34 13.38
N ALA A 30 1.90 -12.44 12.08
CA ALA A 30 2.43 -11.35 11.29
C ALA A 30 1.52 -10.11 11.27
N PHE A 31 0.21 -10.28 11.43
CA PHE A 31 -0.76 -9.19 11.53
C PHE A 31 -0.98 -8.74 12.97
N ILE A 32 -1.16 -9.67 13.90
CA ILE A 32 -1.55 -9.36 15.29
C ILE A 32 -0.40 -8.77 16.11
N VAL A 33 0.85 -9.27 15.93
CA VAL A 33 1.99 -8.80 16.75
C VAL A 33 2.26 -7.30 16.56
N PRO A 34 2.39 -6.75 15.33
CA PRO A 34 2.57 -5.31 15.17
C PRO A 34 1.36 -4.51 15.68
N LEU A 35 0.14 -5.05 15.58
CA LEU A 35 -1.06 -4.43 16.16
C LEU A 35 -0.96 -4.30 17.69
N ILE A 36 -0.53 -5.36 18.39
CA ILE A 36 -0.32 -5.35 19.84
C ILE A 36 0.78 -4.34 20.22
N ILE A 37 1.87 -4.29 19.45
CA ILE A 37 2.96 -3.34 19.71
C ILE A 37 2.46 -1.91 19.54
N MET A 38 1.73 -1.59 18.47
CA MET A 38 1.15 -0.26 18.26
C MET A 38 0.16 0.10 19.36
N LEU A 39 -0.68 -0.86 19.78
CA LEU A 39 -1.61 -0.67 20.89
C LEU A 39 -0.86 -0.37 22.20
N ALA A 40 0.20 -1.10 22.50
CA ALA A 40 1.04 -0.83 23.66
C ALA A 40 1.66 0.59 23.60
N ILE A 41 2.12 1.03 22.42
CA ILE A 41 2.62 2.39 22.22
C ILE A 41 1.51 3.42 22.48
N TYR A 42 0.28 3.17 22.01
CA TYR A 42 -0.85 4.06 22.23
C TYR A 42 -1.19 4.18 23.73
N ILE A 43 -1.19 3.05 24.46
CA ILE A 43 -1.38 3.04 25.92
C ILE A 43 -0.27 3.87 26.62
N MET A 44 0.99 3.62 26.28
CA MET A 44 2.13 4.32 26.89
C MET A 44 2.15 5.82 26.60
N ARG A 45 1.61 6.24 25.45
CA ARG A 45 1.56 7.65 25.02
C ARG A 45 0.26 8.35 25.40
N GLY A 46 -0.69 7.66 26.02
CA GLY A 46 -1.99 8.21 26.34
C GLY A 46 -2.79 8.63 25.10
N ILE A 47 -2.63 7.91 23.99
CA ILE A 47 -3.41 8.14 22.77
C ILE A 47 -4.79 7.53 22.96
N TYR A 48 -5.83 8.22 22.49
CA TYR A 48 -7.21 7.76 22.57
C TYR A 48 -7.37 6.28 22.12
N PRO A 49 -8.13 5.43 22.82
CA PRO A 49 -9.00 5.68 23.98
C PRO A 49 -8.30 5.62 25.34
N PHE A 50 -7.00 5.56 25.42
CA PHE A 50 -6.23 5.38 26.65
C PHE A 50 -5.82 6.70 27.31
N GLY A 51 -6.16 7.84 26.70
CA GLY A 51 -5.93 9.19 27.19
C GLY A 51 -6.47 10.21 26.21
N ASP A 52 -6.16 11.48 26.45
CA ASP A 52 -6.67 12.63 25.67
C ASP A 52 -5.74 13.04 24.51
N SER A 53 -4.64 12.32 24.30
CA SER A 53 -3.71 12.60 23.22
C SER A 53 -4.19 11.99 21.91
N VAL A 54 -3.82 12.64 20.79
CA VAL A 54 -4.07 12.16 19.43
C VAL A 54 -2.74 11.95 18.70
N TYR A 55 -2.71 11.03 17.73
CA TYR A 55 -1.52 10.75 16.96
C TYR A 55 -1.21 11.82 15.90
N LEU A 56 -2.04 12.85 15.79
CA LEU A 56 -1.89 13.92 14.80
C LEU A 56 -0.55 14.62 14.90
N ARG A 57 0.20 14.60 13.81
CA ARG A 57 1.54 15.17 13.72
C ARG A 57 1.66 16.03 12.47
N SER A 58 2.32 17.20 12.58
CA SER A 58 2.63 18.05 11.42
C SER A 58 1.40 18.25 10.51
N ASP A 59 1.54 17.94 9.22
CA ASP A 59 0.50 18.11 8.20
C ASP A 59 -0.75 17.27 8.46
N MET A 60 -0.66 16.22 9.25
CA MET A 60 -1.83 15.42 9.61
C MET A 60 -2.89 16.24 10.33
N TYR A 61 -2.48 17.19 11.18
CA TYR A 61 -3.37 18.11 11.85
C TYR A 61 -3.88 19.22 10.92
N HIS A 62 -2.96 19.88 10.19
CA HIS A 62 -3.29 21.07 9.41
C HIS A 62 -3.94 20.76 8.06
N GLN A 63 -3.65 19.60 7.47
CA GLN A 63 -4.10 19.24 6.12
C GLN A 63 -4.96 17.97 6.11
N TYR A 64 -4.44 16.83 6.61
CA TYR A 64 -5.11 15.56 6.37
C TYR A 64 -6.43 15.45 7.13
N ALA A 65 -6.49 15.86 8.39
CA ALA A 65 -7.74 15.82 9.16
C ALA A 65 -8.87 16.68 8.54
N PRO A 66 -8.63 17.93 8.11
CA PRO A 66 -9.59 18.69 7.31
C PRO A 66 -10.00 18.02 6.00
N PHE A 67 -9.06 17.40 5.27
CA PHE A 67 -9.37 16.72 4.01
C PHE A 67 -10.24 15.48 4.25
N PHE A 68 -9.92 14.68 5.25
CA PHE A 68 -10.74 13.54 5.67
C PHE A 68 -12.13 13.97 6.13
N SER A 69 -12.23 15.10 6.86
CA SER A 69 -13.51 15.70 7.25
C SER A 69 -14.36 16.07 6.04
N ASN A 70 -13.75 16.71 5.03
CA ASN A 70 -14.44 17.07 3.80
C ASN A 70 -14.87 15.83 3.01
N LEU A 71 -14.00 14.80 2.94
CA LEU A 71 -14.36 13.52 2.31
C LEU A 71 -15.54 12.87 3.01
N TRP A 72 -15.55 12.86 4.34
CA TRP A 72 -16.66 12.31 5.13
C TRP A 72 -17.98 13.01 4.80
N ASP A 73 -17.98 14.35 4.76
CA ASP A 73 -19.16 15.14 4.41
C ASP A 73 -19.67 14.81 3.01
N LYS A 74 -18.76 14.71 2.02
CA LYS A 74 -19.13 14.37 0.64
C LYS A 74 -19.71 12.97 0.51
N ILE A 75 -19.19 11.99 1.24
CA ILE A 75 -19.71 10.60 1.19
C ILE A 75 -21.08 10.50 1.88
N ARG A 76 -21.25 11.16 3.03
CA ARG A 76 -22.45 11.00 3.86
C ARG A 76 -23.60 11.92 3.45
N ASN A 77 -23.29 13.15 3.09
CA ASN A 77 -24.30 14.19 2.80
C ASN A 77 -24.48 14.40 1.30
N GLY A 78 -23.67 13.73 0.47
CA GLY A 78 -23.57 14.00 -0.94
C GLY A 78 -22.75 15.26 -1.24
N GLY A 79 -22.24 15.36 -2.45
CA GLY A 79 -21.47 16.51 -2.88
C GLY A 79 -20.58 16.18 -4.06
N SER A 80 -20.15 17.22 -4.77
CA SER A 80 -19.24 17.05 -5.90
C SER A 80 -17.88 16.56 -5.45
N LEU A 81 -17.40 15.47 -6.03
CA LEU A 81 -16.00 15.02 -5.88
C LEU A 81 -15.05 15.82 -6.78
N GLN A 82 -15.55 16.65 -7.69
CA GLN A 82 -14.72 17.44 -8.60
C GLN A 82 -14.23 18.72 -7.94
N TYR A 83 -15.07 19.37 -7.12
CA TYR A 83 -14.79 20.67 -6.55
C TYR A 83 -15.22 20.77 -5.08
N SER A 84 -14.50 21.56 -4.27
CA SER A 84 -14.90 21.90 -2.92
C SER A 84 -14.62 23.37 -2.63
N TRP A 85 -15.61 24.06 -2.05
CA TRP A 85 -15.46 25.42 -1.53
C TRP A 85 -14.80 25.47 -0.16
N ASP A 86 -14.79 24.36 0.58
CA ASP A 86 -14.30 24.26 1.95
C ASP A 86 -12.76 24.19 2.05
N ILE A 87 -12.07 24.16 0.90
CA ILE A 87 -10.63 24.02 0.82
C ILE A 87 -10.05 25.18 0.03
N GLY A 88 -9.23 26.01 0.70
CA GLY A 88 -8.46 27.08 0.07
C GLY A 88 -9.30 28.09 -0.72
N MET A 89 -10.50 28.45 -0.23
CA MET A 89 -11.48 29.33 -0.94
C MET A 89 -12.00 28.76 -2.28
N GLY A 90 -11.93 27.45 -2.43
CA GLY A 90 -12.35 26.71 -3.61
C GLY A 90 -11.19 26.08 -4.35
N SER A 91 -11.23 24.74 -4.47
CA SER A 91 -10.19 23.98 -5.17
C SER A 91 -10.74 22.77 -5.89
N ASN A 92 -9.93 22.23 -6.81
CA ASN A 92 -10.17 20.95 -7.44
C ASN A 92 -10.04 19.83 -6.42
N PHE A 93 -11.17 19.34 -5.92
CA PHE A 93 -11.19 18.27 -4.91
C PHE A 93 -10.72 16.94 -5.46
N LEU A 94 -10.95 16.66 -6.76
CA LEU A 94 -10.55 15.39 -7.35
C LEU A 94 -9.02 15.22 -7.37
N ALA A 95 -8.29 16.29 -7.64
CA ALA A 95 -6.82 16.27 -7.59
C ALA A 95 -6.31 16.11 -6.15
N LEU A 96 -6.95 16.76 -5.18
CA LEU A 96 -6.64 16.58 -3.77
C LEU A 96 -6.97 15.16 -3.31
N TYR A 97 -8.11 14.63 -3.73
CA TYR A 97 -8.55 13.28 -3.43
C TYR A 97 -7.53 12.23 -3.92
N GLY A 98 -7.07 12.34 -5.17
CA GLY A 98 -6.12 11.40 -5.75
C GLY A 98 -4.77 11.38 -5.04
N TYR A 99 -4.31 12.52 -4.50
CA TYR A 99 -3.05 12.56 -3.74
C TYR A 99 -3.20 12.10 -2.28
N TYR A 100 -4.24 12.55 -1.56
CA TYR A 100 -4.35 12.39 -0.12
C TYR A 100 -5.34 11.31 0.33
N LEU A 101 -6.41 11.07 -0.42
CA LEU A 101 -7.61 10.40 0.09
C LEU A 101 -8.01 9.13 -0.65
N SER A 102 -7.39 8.84 -1.79
CA SER A 102 -7.82 7.80 -2.73
C SER A 102 -7.60 6.35 -2.28
N SER A 103 -6.96 6.15 -1.10
CA SER A 103 -6.86 4.81 -0.52
C SER A 103 -8.25 4.19 -0.30
N PRO A 104 -8.49 2.93 -0.77
CA PRO A 104 -9.75 2.25 -0.52
C PRO A 104 -10.10 2.11 0.97
N ILE A 105 -9.09 2.01 1.83
CA ILE A 105 -9.27 1.90 3.28
C ILE A 105 -9.84 3.20 3.86
N ASN A 106 -9.57 4.34 3.26
CA ASN A 106 -10.06 5.62 3.76
C ASN A 106 -11.59 5.75 3.70
N TRP A 107 -12.26 5.00 2.82
CA TRP A 107 -13.73 5.01 2.72
C TRP A 107 -14.42 4.45 3.97
N PHE A 108 -13.70 3.67 4.78
CA PHE A 108 -14.23 3.17 6.06
C PHE A 108 -14.57 4.29 7.05
N ILE A 109 -14.00 5.51 6.91
CA ILE A 109 -14.36 6.65 7.75
C ILE A 109 -15.87 6.95 7.72
N ALA A 110 -16.51 6.73 6.57
CA ALA A 110 -17.93 7.00 6.39
C ALA A 110 -18.85 6.09 7.22
N LEU A 111 -18.34 4.97 7.73
CA LEU A 111 -19.12 4.06 8.59
C LEU A 111 -19.29 4.59 10.02
N PHE A 112 -18.49 5.58 10.41
CA PHE A 112 -18.43 6.09 11.78
C PHE A 112 -18.92 7.54 11.87
N PRO A 113 -19.32 8.02 13.06
CA PRO A 113 -19.68 9.42 13.27
C PRO A 113 -18.48 10.35 13.04
N LYS A 114 -18.73 11.53 12.48
CA LYS A 114 -17.70 12.54 12.16
C LYS A 114 -16.86 12.94 13.37
N LYS A 115 -17.46 12.96 14.56
CA LYS A 115 -16.78 13.29 15.82
C LYS A 115 -15.60 12.38 16.17
N ASN A 116 -15.60 11.16 15.64
CA ASN A 116 -14.55 10.16 15.90
C ASN A 116 -13.55 10.08 14.73
N LEU A 117 -13.50 11.09 13.88
CA LEU A 117 -12.68 11.04 12.65
C LEU A 117 -11.19 10.89 12.94
N LEU A 118 -10.69 11.59 13.97
CA LEU A 118 -9.28 11.58 14.33
C LEU A 118 -8.86 10.20 14.85
N GLU A 119 -9.67 9.62 15.71
CA GLU A 119 -9.44 8.30 16.26
C GLU A 119 -9.47 7.21 15.17
N ILE A 120 -10.35 7.37 14.18
CA ILE A 120 -10.43 6.44 13.05
C ILE A 120 -9.18 6.55 12.18
N MET A 121 -8.66 7.75 11.95
CA MET A 121 -7.39 7.94 11.23
C MET A 121 -6.24 7.23 11.95
N ASP A 122 -6.18 7.30 13.27
CA ASP A 122 -5.18 6.61 14.08
C ASP A 122 -5.29 5.08 13.93
N TYR A 123 -6.51 4.54 13.93
CA TYR A 123 -6.74 3.11 13.71
C TYR A 123 -6.41 2.67 12.29
N ILE A 124 -6.68 3.51 11.28
CA ILE A 124 -6.28 3.23 9.89
C ILE A 124 -4.76 3.12 9.79
N ILE A 125 -3.99 3.99 10.42
CA ILE A 125 -2.53 3.92 10.46
C ILE A 125 -2.08 2.60 11.08
N MET A 126 -2.63 2.24 12.24
CA MET A 126 -2.29 1.00 12.95
C MET A 126 -2.58 -0.24 12.11
N ILE A 127 -3.73 -0.27 11.43
CA ILE A 127 -4.12 -1.36 10.52
C ILE A 127 -3.16 -1.44 9.32
N LYS A 128 -2.81 -0.32 8.69
CA LYS A 128 -1.87 -0.29 7.56
C LYS A 128 -0.48 -0.80 7.96
N ILE A 129 0.01 -0.45 9.15
CA ILE A 129 1.27 -0.98 9.69
C ILE A 129 1.18 -2.51 9.88
N ALA A 130 0.09 -3.01 10.45
CA ALA A 130 -0.11 -4.45 10.60
C ALA A 130 -0.23 -5.18 9.25
N LEU A 131 -0.92 -4.58 8.28
CA LEU A 131 -1.02 -5.11 6.92
C LEU A 131 0.35 -5.15 6.22
N SER A 132 1.22 -4.17 6.44
CA SER A 132 2.56 -4.16 5.84
C SER A 132 3.44 -5.32 6.34
N SER A 133 3.35 -5.66 7.62
CA SER A 133 3.99 -6.86 8.18
C SER A 133 3.44 -8.14 7.55
N PHE A 134 2.12 -8.23 7.43
CA PHE A 134 1.45 -9.38 6.83
C PHE A 134 1.86 -9.57 5.36
N THR A 135 1.81 -8.53 4.56
CA THR A 135 2.13 -8.61 3.12
C THR A 135 3.59 -8.94 2.87
N PHE A 136 4.51 -8.39 3.68
CA PHE A 136 5.92 -8.73 3.58
C PHE A 136 6.20 -10.17 4.02
N THR A 137 5.55 -10.64 5.09
CA THR A 137 5.61 -12.04 5.51
C THR A 137 5.09 -12.97 4.41
N TYR A 138 3.96 -12.62 3.80
CA TYR A 138 3.39 -13.37 2.69
C TYR A 138 4.35 -13.43 1.51
N TYR A 139 4.96 -12.30 1.13
CA TYR A 139 5.98 -12.24 0.11
C TYR A 139 7.13 -13.18 0.40
N LEU A 140 7.75 -13.09 1.59
CA LEU A 140 8.89 -13.93 1.95
C LEU A 140 8.56 -15.43 1.93
N CYS A 141 7.39 -15.79 2.45
CA CYS A 141 6.94 -17.19 2.43
C CYS A 141 6.76 -17.72 1.00
N LYS A 142 6.19 -16.90 0.11
CA LYS A 142 6.00 -17.28 -1.30
C LYS A 142 7.30 -17.29 -2.08
N HIS A 143 8.15 -16.32 -1.87
CA HIS A 143 9.47 -16.23 -2.51
C HIS A 143 10.38 -17.41 -2.14
N ARG A 144 10.37 -17.80 -0.87
CA ARG A 144 11.18 -18.95 -0.37
C ARG A 144 10.50 -20.30 -0.54
N GLY A 145 9.24 -20.35 -0.95
CA GLY A 145 8.45 -21.59 -1.04
C GLY A 145 8.21 -22.28 0.32
N LYS A 146 8.50 -21.62 1.45
CA LYS A 146 8.41 -22.17 2.80
C LYS A 146 7.79 -21.18 3.77
N ILE A 147 6.81 -21.63 4.53
CA ILE A 147 6.22 -20.84 5.60
C ILE A 147 7.06 -21.01 6.86
N SER A 148 7.49 -19.90 7.45
CA SER A 148 8.32 -19.93 8.65
C SER A 148 8.06 -18.74 9.55
N ILE A 149 8.24 -18.93 10.85
CA ILE A 149 8.13 -17.87 11.85
C ILE A 149 9.17 -16.77 11.62
N THR A 150 10.33 -17.12 11.07
CA THR A 150 11.38 -16.17 10.69
C THR A 150 10.85 -15.15 9.68
N ALA A 151 10.01 -15.57 8.72
CA ALA A 151 9.40 -14.65 7.78
C ALA A 151 8.48 -13.63 8.48
N ALA A 152 7.75 -14.04 9.53
CA ALA A 152 6.92 -13.12 10.33
C ALA A 152 7.77 -12.13 11.14
N ILE A 153 8.93 -12.56 11.67
CA ILE A 153 9.88 -11.67 12.36
C ILE A 153 10.42 -10.61 11.39
N PHE A 154 10.81 -10.99 10.17
CA PHE A 154 11.23 -10.03 9.15
C PHE A 154 10.08 -9.13 8.69
N GLY A 155 8.84 -9.65 8.63
CA GLY A 155 7.64 -8.86 8.40
C GLY A 155 7.46 -7.77 9.47
N LEU A 156 7.68 -8.12 10.73
CA LEU A 156 7.64 -7.16 11.84
C LEU A 156 8.72 -6.07 11.70
N PHE A 157 9.95 -6.42 11.35
CA PHE A 157 11.02 -5.44 11.11
C PHE A 157 10.72 -4.52 9.93
N TYR A 158 10.10 -5.03 8.87
CA TYR A 158 9.64 -4.22 7.76
C TYR A 158 8.57 -3.21 8.20
N ALA A 159 7.55 -3.66 8.92
CA ALA A 159 6.45 -2.84 9.39
C ALA A 159 6.87 -1.75 10.39
N LEU A 160 7.83 -2.07 11.27
CA LEU A 160 8.35 -1.16 12.29
C LEU A 160 9.72 -0.55 11.89
N SER A 161 9.96 -0.46 10.58
CA SER A 161 11.19 0.14 10.05
C SER A 161 11.31 1.63 10.41
N GLY A 162 12.52 2.18 10.29
CA GLY A 162 12.78 3.60 10.50
C GLY A 162 11.91 4.50 9.62
N PHE A 163 11.61 4.07 8.39
CA PHE A 163 10.68 4.80 7.51
C PHE A 163 9.27 4.89 8.13
N THR A 164 8.71 3.76 8.56
CA THR A 164 7.38 3.75 9.18
C THR A 164 7.35 4.57 10.47
N THR A 165 8.40 4.45 11.30
CA THR A 165 8.50 5.21 12.55
C THR A 165 8.56 6.72 12.32
N ALA A 166 9.25 7.17 11.28
CA ALA A 166 9.41 8.59 10.97
C ALA A 166 8.20 9.17 10.21
N TYR A 167 7.58 8.40 9.32
CA TYR A 167 6.63 8.90 8.33
C TYR A 167 5.24 8.26 8.40
N SER A 168 4.90 7.47 9.44
CA SER A 168 3.58 6.83 9.57
C SER A 168 2.41 7.83 9.66
N TRP A 169 2.67 9.07 10.04
CA TRP A 169 1.69 10.15 10.00
C TRP A 169 1.27 10.53 8.56
N ASN A 170 2.07 10.20 7.54
CA ASN A 170 1.67 10.32 6.13
C ASN A 170 0.79 9.11 5.75
N ILE A 171 -0.44 9.14 6.20
CA ILE A 171 -1.40 8.04 6.06
C ILE A 171 -1.56 7.54 4.62
N MET A 172 -1.43 8.44 3.62
CA MET A 172 -1.52 8.14 2.19
C MET A 172 -0.31 7.37 1.63
N TRP A 173 0.85 7.43 2.30
CA TRP A 173 2.04 6.71 1.84
C TRP A 173 2.06 5.25 2.32
N LEU A 174 1.33 4.94 3.38
CA LEU A 174 1.32 3.61 3.98
C LEU A 174 0.71 2.54 3.06
N ASP A 175 -0.21 2.90 2.17
CA ASP A 175 -0.75 1.96 1.18
C ASP A 175 0.36 1.41 0.27
N SER A 176 1.28 2.27 -0.14
CA SER A 176 2.43 1.87 -0.95
C SER A 176 3.36 0.92 -0.19
N VAL A 177 3.54 1.14 1.13
CA VAL A 177 4.33 0.23 1.99
C VAL A 177 3.64 -1.15 2.09
N VAL A 178 2.32 -1.18 2.21
CA VAL A 178 1.53 -2.42 2.23
C VAL A 178 1.61 -3.16 0.90
N LEU A 179 1.53 -2.44 -0.22
CA LEU A 179 1.43 -3.03 -1.55
C LEU A 179 2.78 -3.42 -2.15
N LEU A 180 3.88 -2.76 -1.78
CA LEU A 180 5.21 -3.00 -2.36
C LEU A 180 5.63 -4.47 -2.32
N PRO A 181 5.51 -5.23 -1.22
CA PRO A 181 5.88 -6.65 -1.21
C PRO A 181 5.06 -7.49 -2.19
N LEU A 182 3.78 -7.14 -2.39
CA LEU A 182 2.90 -7.84 -3.33
C LEU A 182 3.23 -7.49 -4.79
N ILE A 183 3.62 -6.24 -5.05
CA ILE A 183 4.09 -5.80 -6.38
C ILE A 183 5.36 -6.56 -6.77
N VAL A 184 6.32 -6.65 -5.83
CA VAL A 184 7.57 -7.41 -6.03
C VAL A 184 7.26 -8.88 -6.32
N LEU A 185 6.41 -9.53 -5.53
CA LEU A 185 5.98 -10.90 -5.75
C LEU A 185 5.28 -11.08 -7.10
N GLY A 186 4.45 -10.10 -7.47
CA GLY A 186 3.74 -10.08 -8.75
C GLY A 186 4.73 -10.02 -9.93
N LEU A 187 5.76 -9.18 -9.82
CA LEU A 187 6.80 -9.04 -10.83
C LEU A 187 7.64 -10.32 -10.96
N GLU A 188 8.03 -10.96 -9.86
CA GLU A 188 8.72 -12.24 -9.89
C GLU A 188 7.91 -13.32 -10.61
N ARG A 189 6.60 -13.42 -10.33
CA ARG A 189 5.70 -14.35 -11.01
C ARG A 189 5.51 -14.02 -12.49
N LEU A 190 5.48 -12.74 -12.81
CA LEU A 190 5.38 -12.29 -14.21
C LEU A 190 6.61 -12.75 -15.00
N VAL A 191 7.82 -12.59 -14.46
CA VAL A 191 9.06 -13.00 -15.13
C VAL A 191 9.18 -14.52 -15.21
N LYS A 192 8.89 -15.24 -14.12
CA LYS A 192 9.05 -16.70 -14.03
C LYS A 192 7.94 -17.49 -14.71
N GLU A 193 6.69 -17.07 -14.51
CA GLU A 193 5.51 -17.83 -14.92
C GLU A 193 4.68 -17.11 -15.98
N HIS A 194 5.04 -15.91 -16.40
CA HIS A 194 4.27 -15.01 -17.28
C HIS A 194 2.85 -14.71 -16.76
N LYS A 195 2.65 -14.73 -15.42
CA LYS A 195 1.39 -14.41 -14.74
C LYS A 195 1.45 -13.02 -14.15
N GLY A 196 0.90 -12.03 -14.84
CA GLY A 196 0.98 -10.61 -14.46
C GLY A 196 -0.19 -10.07 -13.64
N LEU A 197 -1.26 -10.84 -13.37
CA LEU A 197 -2.47 -10.33 -12.72
C LEU A 197 -2.20 -9.71 -11.35
N LEU A 198 -1.43 -10.38 -10.49
CA LEU A 198 -1.07 -9.86 -9.17
C LEU A 198 -0.30 -8.55 -9.30
N TYR A 199 0.68 -8.49 -10.20
CA TYR A 199 1.48 -7.30 -10.47
C TYR A 199 0.58 -6.14 -10.92
N THR A 200 -0.29 -6.36 -11.90
CA THR A 200 -1.19 -5.33 -12.43
C THR A 200 -2.13 -4.77 -11.37
N ILE A 201 -2.79 -5.65 -10.59
CA ILE A 201 -3.74 -5.20 -9.57
C ILE A 201 -3.01 -4.42 -8.47
N THR A 202 -1.92 -4.95 -7.95
CA THR A 202 -1.23 -4.30 -6.82
C THR A 202 -0.51 -3.02 -7.23
N LEU A 203 0.09 -2.97 -8.41
CA LEU A 203 0.68 -1.75 -8.95
C LEU A 203 -0.41 -0.71 -9.28
N GLY A 204 -1.51 -1.12 -9.92
CA GLY A 204 -2.64 -0.24 -10.21
C GLY A 204 -3.24 0.37 -8.93
N LEU A 205 -3.43 -0.44 -7.87
CA LEU A 205 -3.89 0.04 -6.58
C LEU A 205 -2.87 0.99 -5.92
N ALA A 206 -1.57 0.74 -6.06
CA ALA A 206 -0.53 1.65 -5.53
C ALA A 206 -0.57 3.01 -6.24
N ILE A 207 -0.71 3.03 -7.57
CA ILE A 207 -0.84 4.26 -8.36
C ILE A 207 -2.13 5.00 -7.99
N LEU A 208 -3.26 4.30 -7.85
CA LEU A 208 -4.53 4.87 -7.42
C LEU A 208 -4.44 5.48 -6.03
N SER A 209 -3.77 4.82 -5.09
CA SER A 209 -3.71 5.24 -3.69
C SER A 209 -2.81 6.45 -3.47
N ASN A 210 -1.70 6.55 -4.18
CA ASN A 210 -0.80 7.71 -4.16
C ASN A 210 0.19 7.66 -5.32
N TYR A 211 0.00 8.49 -6.32
CA TYR A 211 0.85 8.52 -7.51
C TYR A 211 2.31 8.92 -7.22
N TYR A 212 2.55 9.76 -6.21
CA TYR A 212 3.90 10.25 -5.87
C TYR A 212 4.83 9.12 -5.44
N ILE A 213 4.41 8.29 -4.49
CA ILE A 213 5.18 7.12 -4.06
C ILE A 213 5.18 6.04 -5.16
N ALA A 214 4.08 5.91 -5.89
CA ALA A 214 3.98 4.93 -6.97
C ALA A 214 4.98 5.18 -8.11
N ILE A 215 5.33 6.42 -8.43
CA ILE A 215 6.40 6.73 -9.39
C ILE A 215 7.74 6.13 -8.92
N MET A 216 8.08 6.26 -7.64
CA MET A 216 9.30 5.68 -7.06
C MET A 216 9.28 4.16 -7.14
N ILE A 217 8.11 3.55 -6.87
CA ILE A 217 7.90 2.10 -7.02
C ILE A 217 8.07 1.69 -8.49
N CYS A 218 7.48 2.40 -9.44
CA CYS A 218 7.60 2.10 -10.86
C CYS A 218 9.07 2.09 -11.32
N ILE A 219 9.85 3.11 -10.93
CA ILE A 219 11.29 3.18 -11.24
C ILE A 219 12.02 1.98 -10.62
N SER A 220 11.74 1.67 -9.36
CA SER A 220 12.33 0.52 -8.66
C SER A 220 11.97 -0.81 -9.33
N MET A 221 10.74 -0.95 -9.82
CA MET A 221 10.29 -2.18 -10.52
C MET A 221 10.95 -2.33 -11.88
N VAL A 222 11.23 -1.24 -12.61
CA VAL A 222 12.01 -1.30 -13.84
C VAL A 222 13.42 -1.82 -13.56
N ILE A 223 14.09 -1.27 -12.55
CA ILE A 223 15.44 -1.72 -12.15
C ILE A 223 15.40 -3.20 -11.73
N TYR A 224 14.45 -3.56 -10.88
CA TYR A 224 14.33 -4.92 -10.38
C TYR A 224 13.97 -5.93 -11.49
N PHE A 225 13.19 -5.52 -12.47
CA PHE A 225 12.90 -6.34 -13.66
C PHE A 225 14.18 -6.74 -14.42
N PHE A 226 15.10 -5.79 -14.64
CA PHE A 226 16.39 -6.11 -15.28
C PHE A 226 17.24 -7.05 -14.41
N VAL A 227 17.26 -6.84 -13.09
CA VAL A 227 17.96 -7.75 -12.17
C VAL A 227 17.38 -9.16 -12.26
N LEU A 228 16.06 -9.30 -12.27
CA LEU A 228 15.41 -10.61 -12.42
C LEU A 228 15.72 -11.30 -13.74
N ILE A 229 15.66 -10.56 -14.84
CA ILE A 229 15.98 -11.12 -16.17
C ILE A 229 17.42 -11.66 -16.22
N ILE A 230 18.37 -10.93 -15.65
CA ILE A 230 19.77 -11.33 -15.62
C ILE A 230 19.97 -12.53 -14.70
N SER A 231 19.37 -12.53 -13.50
CA SER A 231 19.55 -13.56 -12.49
C SER A 231 18.88 -14.89 -12.85
N GLU A 232 17.72 -14.86 -13.48
CA GLU A 232 16.95 -16.08 -13.83
C GLU A 232 17.51 -16.80 -15.05
N ASN A 233 18.50 -16.25 -15.74
CA ASN A 233 19.22 -16.85 -16.87
C ASN A 233 18.26 -17.61 -17.80
N LEU A 234 17.29 -16.90 -18.38
CA LEU A 234 16.12 -17.46 -19.10
C LEU A 234 16.48 -18.27 -20.37
N GLY A 235 17.74 -18.68 -20.54
CA GLY A 235 18.29 -19.68 -21.47
C GLY A 235 17.91 -19.55 -22.97
N ASN A 236 16.90 -18.74 -23.31
CA ASN A 236 16.43 -18.58 -24.68
C ASN A 236 15.96 -17.14 -24.95
N LYS A 237 16.43 -16.51 -26.01
CA LYS A 237 16.04 -15.17 -26.48
C LYS A 237 14.51 -14.97 -26.54
N LYS A 238 13.77 -16.03 -26.93
CA LYS A 238 12.31 -15.99 -27.02
C LYS A 238 11.64 -15.73 -25.66
N ASN A 239 12.17 -16.29 -24.58
CA ASN A 239 11.65 -16.10 -23.24
C ASN A 239 11.94 -14.67 -22.72
N TYR A 240 13.11 -14.12 -23.04
CA TYR A 240 13.43 -12.71 -22.73
C TYR A 240 12.43 -11.75 -23.36
N MET A 241 12.24 -11.86 -24.68
CA MET A 241 11.31 -10.99 -25.41
C MET A 241 9.89 -11.11 -24.88
N LYS A 242 9.43 -12.33 -24.59
CA LYS A 242 8.11 -12.55 -24.00
C LYS A 242 7.98 -11.88 -22.64
N SER A 243 8.97 -11.99 -21.76
CA SER A 243 8.96 -11.33 -20.44
C SER A 243 8.94 -9.81 -20.56
N ILE A 244 9.68 -9.23 -21.52
CA ILE A 244 9.69 -7.78 -21.79
C ILE A 244 8.29 -7.32 -22.25
N PHE A 245 7.68 -7.99 -23.23
CA PHE A 245 6.35 -7.64 -23.71
C PHE A 245 5.28 -7.80 -22.60
N CYS A 246 5.37 -8.86 -21.79
CA CYS A 246 4.51 -9.04 -20.63
C CYS A 246 4.69 -7.89 -19.61
N PHE A 247 5.93 -7.53 -19.28
CA PHE A 247 6.20 -6.45 -18.34
C PHE A 247 5.63 -5.12 -18.82
N ILE A 248 5.88 -4.75 -20.08
CA ILE A 248 5.31 -3.53 -20.68
C ILE A 248 3.79 -3.59 -20.68
N GLY A 249 3.18 -4.67 -21.18
CA GLY A 249 1.74 -4.80 -21.30
C GLY A 249 1.02 -4.74 -19.95
N TYR A 250 1.50 -5.46 -18.95
CA TYR A 250 0.90 -5.47 -17.61
C TYR A 250 1.17 -4.17 -16.83
N SER A 251 2.30 -3.48 -17.07
CA SER A 251 2.56 -2.16 -16.49
C SER A 251 1.64 -1.09 -17.09
N LEU A 252 1.46 -1.11 -18.42
CA LEU A 252 0.50 -0.22 -19.08
C LEU A 252 -0.94 -0.49 -18.64
N LEU A 253 -1.31 -1.76 -18.44
CA LEU A 253 -2.62 -2.12 -17.93
C LEU A 253 -2.83 -1.61 -16.50
N ALA A 254 -1.82 -1.69 -15.64
CA ALA A 254 -1.87 -1.12 -14.27
C ALA A 254 -2.08 0.41 -14.31
N GLY A 255 -1.32 1.12 -15.16
CA GLY A 255 -1.50 2.55 -15.39
C GLY A 255 -2.87 2.87 -15.99
N GLY A 256 -3.37 2.03 -16.91
CA GLY A 256 -4.70 2.16 -17.51
C GLY A 256 -5.84 2.04 -16.48
N VAL A 257 -5.75 1.11 -15.54
CA VAL A 257 -6.71 1.00 -14.43
C VAL A 257 -6.65 2.23 -13.54
N ALA A 258 -5.47 2.77 -13.30
CA ALA A 258 -5.28 3.95 -12.46
C ALA A 258 -5.59 5.27 -13.19
N SER A 259 -5.78 5.28 -14.50
CA SER A 259 -5.96 6.48 -15.31
C SER A 259 -7.18 7.31 -14.92
N VAL A 260 -8.18 6.71 -14.30
CA VAL A 260 -9.38 7.38 -13.80
C VAL A 260 -9.07 8.50 -12.79
N LEU A 261 -8.00 8.36 -12.01
CA LEU A 261 -7.49 9.40 -11.11
C LEU A 261 -6.25 10.09 -11.67
N LEU A 262 -5.36 9.33 -12.29
CA LEU A 262 -4.08 9.85 -12.77
C LEU A 262 -4.24 10.94 -13.84
N LEU A 263 -5.19 10.79 -14.79
CA LEU A 263 -5.39 11.79 -15.83
C LEU A 263 -5.95 13.12 -15.29
N PRO A 264 -6.99 13.16 -14.45
CA PRO A 264 -7.41 14.39 -13.80
C PRO A 264 -6.34 15.06 -12.96
N GLU A 265 -5.51 14.28 -12.29
CA GLU A 265 -4.37 14.81 -11.52
C GLU A 265 -3.29 15.44 -12.40
N MET A 266 -2.91 14.75 -13.48
CA MET A 266 -1.96 15.30 -14.44
C MET A 266 -2.48 16.62 -15.04
N ALA A 267 -3.78 16.69 -15.35
CA ALA A 267 -4.40 17.94 -15.81
C ALA A 267 -4.34 19.03 -14.72
N ALA A 268 -4.66 18.67 -13.46
CA ALA A 268 -4.61 19.65 -12.36
C ALA A 268 -3.20 20.17 -12.09
N LEU A 269 -2.18 19.31 -12.17
CA LEU A 269 -0.78 19.71 -11.98
C LEU A 269 -0.32 20.77 -13.00
N GLN A 270 -0.89 20.81 -14.20
CA GLN A 270 -0.58 21.83 -15.21
C GLN A 270 -1.01 23.24 -14.78
N TYR A 271 -1.96 23.34 -13.87
CA TYR A 271 -2.47 24.61 -13.34
C TYR A 271 -1.85 24.97 -11.97
N THR A 272 -0.85 24.22 -11.50
CA THR A 272 -0.17 24.54 -10.24
C THR A 272 0.86 25.65 -10.41
N CYS A 273 1.05 26.47 -9.38
CA CYS A 273 2.01 27.57 -9.37
C CYS A 273 3.45 27.14 -9.70
N LEU A 274 3.84 25.89 -9.44
CA LEU A 274 5.16 25.35 -9.76
C LEU A 274 5.50 25.43 -11.26
N LEU A 275 4.53 25.29 -12.15
CA LEU A 275 4.74 25.44 -13.59
C LEU A 275 4.82 26.92 -14.03
N TYR A 276 4.09 27.79 -13.33
CA TYR A 276 4.13 29.24 -13.59
C TYR A 276 5.38 29.90 -13.00
N THR A 277 5.92 29.36 -11.92
CA THR A 277 7.11 29.91 -11.22
C THR A 277 8.43 29.27 -11.67
N SER A 278 8.39 28.33 -12.60
CA SER A 278 9.61 27.89 -13.27
C SER A 278 10.22 29.07 -14.01
N PRO A 279 11.42 29.58 -13.63
CA PRO A 279 11.96 30.77 -14.23
C PRO A 279 12.14 30.56 -15.73
N SER A 280 11.46 31.38 -16.52
CA SER A 280 11.65 31.41 -17.97
C SER A 280 13.15 31.68 -18.27
N PRO A 281 13.71 31.13 -19.35
CA PRO A 281 15.05 31.48 -19.78
C PRO A 281 15.26 33.00 -19.88
N ARG A 282 14.17 33.76 -20.11
CA ARG A 282 14.21 35.24 -20.13
C ARG A 282 14.36 35.88 -18.76
N ASP A 283 13.94 35.21 -17.68
CA ASP A 283 14.05 35.74 -16.32
C ASP A 283 15.48 35.59 -15.77
N ARG A 284 16.27 34.64 -16.29
CA ARG A 284 17.68 34.44 -15.93
C ARG A 284 18.60 35.54 -16.52
N THR A 285 18.13 36.30 -17.49
CA THR A 285 18.94 37.36 -18.12
C THR A 285 18.68 38.74 -17.51
N ARG A 286 17.82 38.85 -16.49
CA ARG A 286 17.47 40.11 -15.82
C ARG A 286 17.97 40.20 -14.36
N SER A 287 18.72 39.22 -13.86
CA SER A 287 19.35 39.25 -12.53
C SER A 287 20.85 39.56 -12.64
#